data_3a2a975967ec1487ccfe371fb2219805
#
_entry.id   3a2a975967ec1487ccfe371fb2219805
#
_cell.length_a   1.000
_cell.length_b   1.000
_cell.length_c   1.000
_cell.angle_alpha   90.00
_cell.angle_beta   90.00
_cell.angle_gamma   90.00
#
_symmetry.space_group_name_H-M   'P 1'
#
loop_
_entity.id
_entity.type
_entity.pdbx_description
1 polymer ?
#
loop_
_entity_poly.entity_id
_entity_poly.type
_entity_poly.pdbx_seq_one_letter_code
_entity_poly.pdbx_strand_id
1 'polypeptide(L)'
;MKRITMFLTAAALVLAVSAPAVLASGGGGTRIALRSAQAFPAAKGAATFKAKPGERELEAEVEHVRRLAGKTVTFYVAGQKLGSAKVGALGAAHIARRNGAVPAVRAGTVVSVKTAGGVLIVKGSF
;
A
#
# COMPACT_ATOMS: atom_id res chain seq x y z
N MET A 1 4.14 -17.29 14.61
CA MET A 1 4.56 -17.22 15.06
C MET A 1 4.87 -17.45 15.12
N LYS A 2 4.31 -16.86 14.65
CA LYS A 2 4.52 -16.72 14.77
C LYS A 2 4.61 -16.58 14.49
N ARG A 3 4.19 -16.24 13.94
CA ARG A 3 4.42 -15.85 13.77
C ARG A 3 4.40 -15.78 13.46
N ILE A 4 3.98 -15.49 13.08
CA ILE A 4 4.20 -15.22 13.02
C ILE A 4 4.19 -15.14 12.84
N THR A 5 3.88 -14.78 12.30
CA THR A 5 4.08 -14.60 12.41
C THR A 5 4.05 -14.46 12.19
N MET A 6 3.73 -14.06 11.67
CA MET A 6 3.89 -13.82 11.79
C MET A 6 3.84 -13.71 11.71
N PHE A 7 3.61 -13.32 10.78
CA PHE A 7 3.73 -12.97 11.01
C PHE A 7 3.61 -13.13 11.02
N LEU A 8 3.08 -12.58 10.58
CA LEU A 8 3.18 -12.42 11.00
C LEU A 8 3.02 -12.49 11.11
N THR A 9 2.64 -12.21 10.64
CA THR A 9 2.66 -12.05 11.13
C THR A 9 2.46 -11.93 11.20
N ALA A 10 2.03 -11.57 10.75
CA ALA A 10 2.09 -11.40 11.25
C ALA A 10 1.77 -11.25 11.31
N ALA A 11 1.38 -10.93 10.86
CA ALA A 11 1.38 -10.74 11.29
C ALA A 11 1.00 -10.51 11.34
N ALA A 12 0.64 -10.19 10.90
CA ALA A 12 0.62 -9.94 11.31
C ALA A 12 0.15 -9.71 11.25
N LEU A 13 -0.31 -9.33 10.75
CA LEU A 13 -0.31 -9.06 11.03
C LEU A 13 -0.86 -8.98 11.08
N VAL A 14 -1.25 -8.68 10.73
CA VAL A 14 -1.33 -8.54 11.17
C VAL A 14 -1.83 -8.38 11.25
N LEU A 15 -2.28 -8.06 10.96
CA LEU A 15 -2.32 -7.93 11.43
C LEU A 15 -2.80 -7.88 11.73
N ALA A 16 -3.16 -7.71 11.54
CA ALA A 16 -3.24 -7.72 12.12
C ALA A 16 -3.57 -7.51 12.39
N VAL A 17 -3.78 -7.22 12.24
CA VAL A 17 -3.70 -7.04 12.89
C VAL A 17 -3.82 -6.70 13.24
N SER A 18 -4.13 -6.74 12.88
CA SER A 18 -3.96 -6.36 13.50
C SER A 18 -3.60 -5.82 13.69
N ALA A 19 -3.53 -5.40 13.59
CA ALA A 19 -2.99 -4.67 13.85
C ALA A 19 -2.44 -4.39 13.76
N PRO A 20 -2.75 -4.07 13.60
CA PRO A 20 -1.77 -3.50 13.25
C PRO A 20 -0.62 -3.39 13.35
N ALA A 21 -0.24 -3.71 13.10
CA ALA A 21 1.03 -3.39 13.52
C ALA A 21 1.49 -2.19 12.85
N VAL A 22 1.35 -1.25 13.51
CA VAL A 22 1.84 0.02 13.07
C VAL A 22 3.22 0.16 13.63
N LEU A 23 4.22 0.07 12.76
CA LEU A 23 5.56 0.29 13.17
C LEU A 23 5.94 1.70 12.81
N ALA A 24 6.06 2.52 13.80
CA ALA A 24 6.69 3.80 13.61
C ALA A 24 8.16 3.52 13.34
N SER A 25 8.62 3.80 12.14
CA SER A 25 10.02 3.68 11.83
C SER A 25 10.77 4.86 12.44
N GLY A 26 12.09 4.81 12.43
CA GLY A 26 12.90 5.89 12.96
C GLY A 26 12.68 7.23 12.28
N GLY A 27 12.13 7.26 11.10
CA GLY A 27 11.80 8.50 10.42
C GLY A 27 10.40 9.01 10.71
N GLY A 28 9.71 8.42 11.68
CA GLY A 28 8.35 8.81 12.01
C GLY A 28 7.31 8.31 11.05
N GLY A 29 7.66 7.38 10.17
CA GLY A 29 6.73 6.83 9.20
C GLY A 29 5.98 5.64 9.71
N THR A 30 4.80 5.42 9.16
CA THR A 30 3.99 4.24 9.39
C THR A 30 3.91 3.47 8.08
N ARG A 31 4.25 2.19 8.12
CA ARG A 31 4.22 1.34 6.93
C ARG A 31 3.22 0.22 7.12
N ILE A 32 2.38 -0.01 6.12
CA ILE A 32 1.41 -1.09 6.14
C ILE A 32 1.62 -2.00 4.93
N ALA A 33 1.23 -3.26 5.09
CA ALA A 33 1.20 -4.21 3.98
C ALA A 33 -0.13 -4.08 3.25
N LEU A 34 -0.09 -4.17 1.92
CA LEU A 34 -1.29 -4.27 1.09
C LEU A 34 -1.40 -5.72 0.64
N ARG A 35 -2.55 -6.32 0.87
CA ARG A 35 -2.77 -7.74 0.61
C ARG A 35 -3.33 -7.96 -0.78
N SER A 36 -2.95 -9.08 -1.39
CA SER A 36 -3.42 -9.45 -2.71
C SER A 36 -4.94 -9.63 -2.74
N ALA A 37 -5.54 -9.16 -3.83
CA ALA A 37 -6.93 -9.47 -4.13
C ALA A 37 -7.00 -10.81 -4.86
N GLN A 38 -8.19 -11.35 -4.95
CA GLN A 38 -8.42 -12.67 -5.54
C GLN A 38 -7.94 -12.75 -6.99
N ALA A 39 -8.10 -11.68 -7.75
CA ALA A 39 -7.70 -11.67 -9.16
C ALA A 39 -6.18 -11.66 -9.37
N PHE A 40 -5.41 -11.30 -8.32
CA PHE A 40 -3.95 -11.19 -8.40
C PHE A 40 -3.32 -11.83 -7.17
N PRO A 41 -3.43 -13.15 -7.01
CA PRO A 41 -3.06 -13.80 -5.76
C PRO A 41 -1.58 -13.70 -5.39
N ALA A 42 -0.69 -13.47 -6.37
CA ALA A 42 0.72 -13.32 -6.10
C ALA A 42 1.13 -11.88 -5.79
N ALA A 43 0.22 -10.92 -5.95
CA ALA A 43 0.53 -9.52 -5.78
C ALA A 43 0.86 -9.21 -4.31
N LYS A 44 1.80 -8.29 -4.13
CA LYS A 44 2.15 -7.75 -2.82
C LYS A 44 2.21 -6.24 -2.94
N GLY A 45 1.93 -5.56 -1.86
CA GLY A 45 2.05 -4.13 -1.85
C GLY A 45 2.38 -3.60 -0.48
N ALA A 46 2.70 -2.33 -0.42
CA ALA A 46 2.98 -1.63 0.82
C ALA A 46 2.66 -0.15 0.64
N ALA A 47 2.32 0.50 1.73
CA ALA A 47 2.15 1.94 1.74
C ALA A 47 2.83 2.48 2.98
N THR A 48 3.49 3.64 2.85
CA THR A 48 4.19 4.29 3.93
C THR A 48 3.72 5.73 4.02
N PHE A 49 3.28 6.13 5.20
CA PHE A 49 2.84 7.51 5.45
C PHE A 49 3.75 8.14 6.50
N LYS A 50 4.25 9.34 6.20
CA LYS A 50 5.07 10.12 7.10
C LYS A 50 4.43 11.49 7.29
N ALA A 51 4.38 11.95 8.52
CA ALA A 51 3.87 13.28 8.84
C ALA A 51 4.85 14.00 9.74
N LYS A 52 5.18 15.22 9.36
CA LYS A 52 5.99 16.14 10.16
C LYS A 52 5.24 17.46 10.18
N PRO A 53 5.55 18.37 11.13
CA PRO A 53 4.92 19.68 11.11
C PRO A 53 5.08 20.35 9.74
N GLY A 54 3.95 20.68 9.11
CA GLY A 54 3.95 21.32 7.81
C GLY A 54 4.26 20.43 6.62
N GLU A 55 4.41 19.11 6.83
CA GLU A 55 4.80 18.22 5.75
C GLU A 55 4.17 16.85 5.90
N ARG A 56 3.64 16.33 4.80
CA ARG A 56 3.09 14.97 4.73
C ARG A 56 3.64 14.29 3.49
N GLU A 57 3.88 12.98 3.59
CA GLU A 57 4.37 12.20 2.47
C GLU A 57 3.73 10.83 2.48
N LEU A 58 3.26 10.37 1.33
CA LEU A 58 2.68 9.03 1.19
C LEU A 58 3.33 8.35 0.00
N GLU A 59 3.87 7.17 0.23
CA GLU A 59 4.42 6.31 -0.81
C GLU A 59 3.64 5.02 -0.84
N ALA A 60 3.42 4.50 -2.03
CA ALA A 60 2.76 3.21 -2.19
C ALA A 60 3.40 2.45 -3.34
N GLU A 61 3.44 1.13 -3.20
CA GLU A 61 4.05 0.28 -4.21
C GLU A 61 3.26 -1.02 -4.32
N VAL A 62 3.34 -1.62 -5.50
CA VAL A 62 2.79 -2.95 -5.76
C VAL A 62 3.84 -3.75 -6.52
N GLU A 63 3.96 -5.04 -6.19
CA GLU A 63 4.95 -5.94 -6.78
C GLU A 63 4.31 -7.26 -7.17
N HIS A 64 5.03 -8.02 -7.97
CA HIS A 64 4.62 -9.36 -8.39
C HIS A 64 3.35 -9.35 -9.24
N VAL A 65 3.25 -8.34 -10.12
CA VAL A 65 2.15 -8.24 -11.07
C VAL A 65 2.68 -8.21 -12.50
N ARG A 66 3.55 -9.15 -12.82
CA ARG A 66 4.22 -9.20 -14.14
C ARG A 66 3.26 -9.22 -15.32
N ARG A 67 2.10 -9.82 -15.17
CA ARG A 67 1.14 -9.85 -16.27
C ARG A 67 0.55 -8.47 -16.59
N LEU A 68 0.83 -7.50 -15.74
CA LEU A 68 0.43 -6.11 -15.99
C LEU A 68 1.60 -5.27 -16.51
N ALA A 69 2.75 -5.87 -16.81
CA ALA A 69 3.92 -5.15 -17.30
C ALA A 69 3.54 -4.28 -18.50
N GLY A 70 3.96 -3.02 -18.48
CA GLY A 70 3.62 -2.05 -19.51
C GLY A 70 2.25 -1.41 -19.36
N LYS A 71 1.42 -1.89 -18.44
CA LYS A 71 0.09 -1.35 -18.22
C LYS A 71 0.08 -0.40 -17.04
N THR A 72 -0.91 0.47 -17.00
CA THR A 72 -1.05 1.48 -15.95
C THR A 72 -1.92 0.93 -14.83
N VAL A 73 -1.49 1.16 -13.58
CA VAL A 73 -2.29 0.89 -12.40
C VAL A 73 -2.56 2.20 -11.69
N THR A 74 -3.63 2.25 -10.91
CA THR A 74 -4.05 3.46 -10.21
C THR A 74 -4.10 3.19 -8.72
N PHE A 75 -3.53 4.11 -7.95
CA PHE A 75 -3.47 4.05 -6.50
C PHE A 75 -4.56 4.93 -5.90
N TYR A 76 -5.25 4.42 -4.89
CA TYR A 76 -6.34 5.12 -4.20
C TYR A 76 -6.06 5.17 -2.71
N VAL A 77 -6.42 6.29 -2.08
CA VAL A 77 -6.33 6.47 -0.64
C VAL A 77 -7.65 7.06 -0.18
N ALA A 78 -8.30 6.44 0.80
CA ALA A 78 -9.59 6.87 1.30
C ALA A 78 -10.62 7.03 0.17
N GLY A 79 -10.55 6.15 -0.84
CA GLY A 79 -11.45 6.19 -1.98
C GLY A 79 -11.12 7.25 -3.02
N GLN A 80 -10.08 8.05 -2.82
CA GLN A 80 -9.69 9.10 -3.75
C GLN A 80 -8.47 8.66 -4.55
N LYS A 81 -8.45 9.01 -5.82
CA LYS A 81 -7.32 8.70 -6.68
C LYS A 81 -6.09 9.48 -6.22
N LEU A 82 -5.04 8.75 -5.87
CA LEU A 82 -3.77 9.34 -5.50
C LEU A 82 -2.93 9.62 -6.75
N GLY A 83 -2.98 8.72 -7.70
CA GLY A 83 -2.24 8.83 -8.95
C GLY A 83 -2.10 7.49 -9.63
N SER A 84 -1.44 7.48 -10.78
CA SER A 84 -1.24 6.28 -11.59
C SER A 84 0.24 6.10 -11.89
N ALA A 85 0.63 4.85 -12.17
CA ALA A 85 1.99 4.52 -12.55
C ALA A 85 1.97 3.34 -13.50
N LYS A 86 2.96 3.28 -14.38
CA LYS A 86 3.12 2.16 -15.30
C LYS A 86 3.88 1.03 -14.60
N VAL A 87 3.40 -0.18 -14.76
CA VAL A 87 4.05 -1.37 -14.22
C VAL A 87 5.29 -1.67 -15.07
N GLY A 88 6.44 -1.81 -14.43
CA GLY A 88 7.68 -2.12 -15.11
C GLY A 88 7.77 -3.58 -15.54
N ALA A 89 8.84 -3.91 -16.25
CA ALA A 89 9.05 -5.26 -16.79
C ALA A 89 9.13 -6.33 -15.71
N LEU A 90 9.56 -5.97 -14.51
CA LEU A 90 9.64 -6.91 -13.38
C LEU A 90 8.34 -7.04 -12.60
N GLY A 91 7.29 -6.33 -13.02
CA GLY A 91 5.99 -6.43 -12.37
C GLY A 91 5.82 -5.56 -11.15
N ALA A 92 6.44 -4.39 -11.12
CA ALA A 92 6.34 -3.47 -9.99
C ALA A 92 5.94 -2.07 -10.44
N ALA A 93 5.20 -1.38 -9.59
CA ALA A 93 4.84 0.02 -9.80
C ALA A 93 4.90 0.74 -8.46
N HIS A 94 5.20 2.03 -8.50
CA HIS A 94 5.46 2.82 -7.31
C HIS A 94 4.95 4.24 -7.53
N ILE A 95 4.46 4.86 -6.46
CA ILE A 95 4.02 6.25 -6.49
C ILE A 95 4.39 6.92 -5.19
N ALA A 96 4.70 8.21 -5.25
CA ALA A 96 4.98 9.03 -4.07
C ALA A 96 4.28 10.37 -4.24
N ARG A 97 3.67 10.86 -3.18
CA ARG A 97 2.99 12.17 -3.17
C ARG A 97 3.31 12.90 -1.89
N ARG A 98 3.26 14.22 -1.95
CA ARG A 98 3.60 15.07 -0.82
C ARG A 98 2.55 16.15 -0.59
N ASN A 99 2.42 16.54 0.65
CA ASN A 99 1.66 17.71 1.10
C ASN A 99 0.23 17.74 0.58
N GLY A 100 -0.16 18.77 -0.16
CA GLY A 100 -1.53 18.93 -0.62
C GLY A 100 -2.06 17.81 -1.51
N ALA A 101 -1.15 17.04 -2.13
CA ALA A 101 -1.55 15.88 -2.93
C ALA A 101 -1.79 14.62 -2.10
N VAL A 102 -1.61 14.71 -0.78
CA VAL A 102 -1.80 13.58 0.14
C VAL A 102 -3.11 13.79 0.90
N PRO A 103 -4.10 12.91 0.74
CA PRO A 103 -5.33 12.99 1.55
C PRO A 103 -5.02 12.79 3.03
N ALA A 104 -5.96 13.15 3.90
CA ALA A 104 -5.81 12.90 5.32
C ALA A 104 -5.70 11.39 5.56
N VAL A 105 -4.67 10.99 6.30
CA VAL A 105 -4.43 9.57 6.63
C VAL A 105 -4.54 9.42 8.14
N ARG A 106 -5.37 8.47 8.56
CA ARG A 106 -5.60 8.18 9.98
C ARG A 106 -5.83 6.67 10.12
N ALA A 107 -5.97 6.21 11.35
CA ALA A 107 -6.28 4.80 11.59
C ALA A 107 -7.53 4.43 10.81
N GLY A 108 -7.47 3.34 10.06
CA GLY A 108 -8.58 2.87 9.25
C GLY A 108 -8.59 3.38 7.80
N THR A 109 -7.73 4.34 7.45
CA THR A 109 -7.66 4.83 6.07
C THR A 109 -7.23 3.69 5.14
N VAL A 110 -8.04 3.43 4.11
CA VAL A 110 -7.81 2.34 3.17
C VAL A 110 -6.95 2.81 2.01
N VAL A 111 -5.96 1.98 1.66
CA VAL A 111 -5.14 2.16 0.46
C VAL A 111 -5.39 0.98 -0.46
N SER A 112 -5.63 1.26 -1.74
CA SER A 112 -5.85 0.19 -2.71
C SER A 112 -5.18 0.53 -4.03
N VAL A 113 -4.90 -0.50 -4.82
CA VAL A 113 -4.35 -0.36 -6.16
C VAL A 113 -5.23 -1.16 -7.09
N LYS A 114 -5.62 -0.54 -8.21
CA LYS A 114 -6.50 -1.16 -9.19
C LYS A 114 -5.92 -1.06 -10.58
N THR A 115 -6.34 -1.97 -11.45
CA THR A 115 -6.02 -1.87 -12.88
C THR A 115 -6.77 -0.68 -13.49
N ALA A 116 -6.41 -0.30 -14.71
CA ALA A 116 -7.11 0.75 -15.44
C ALA A 116 -8.60 0.42 -15.61
N GLY A 117 -8.93 -0.86 -15.67
CA GLY A 117 -10.33 -1.31 -15.78
C GLY A 117 -11.06 -1.39 -14.45
N GLY A 118 -10.41 -1.05 -13.33
CA GLY A 118 -11.06 -1.03 -12.02
C GLY A 118 -10.98 -2.32 -11.23
N VAL A 119 -10.17 -3.29 -11.67
CA VAL A 119 -10.01 -4.56 -10.95
C VAL A 119 -9.03 -4.36 -9.80
N LEU A 120 -9.44 -4.77 -8.60
CA LEU A 120 -8.60 -4.64 -7.41
C LEU A 120 -7.39 -5.56 -7.49
N ILE A 121 -6.21 -5.01 -7.18
CA ILE A 121 -4.95 -5.75 -7.19
C ILE A 121 -4.50 -6.03 -5.75
N VAL A 122 -4.38 -5.00 -4.92
CA VAL A 122 -4.02 -5.10 -3.50
C VAL A 122 -4.78 -4.05 -2.71
N LYS A 123 -4.91 -4.29 -1.39
CA LYS A 123 -5.64 -3.40 -0.50
C LYS A 123 -5.16 -3.58 0.93
N GLY A 124 -5.16 -2.48 1.69
CA GLY A 124 -4.84 -2.52 3.11
C GLY A 124 -5.33 -1.26 3.79
N SER A 125 -5.16 -1.20 5.10
CA SER A 125 -5.58 -0.01 5.86
C SER A 125 -4.56 0.32 6.95
N PHE A 126 -4.44 1.61 7.21
CA PHE A 126 -3.63 2.12 8.31
C PHE A 126 -4.30 1.87 9.65
#